data_441b7bd5914c857bfd929d6063fd1aeb
#
_entry.id   441b7bd5914c857bfd929d6063fd1aeb
#
_cell.length_a   1.000
_cell.length_b   1.000
_cell.length_c   1.000
_cell.angle_alpha   90.00
_cell.angle_beta   90.00
_cell.angle_gamma   90.00
#
_symmetry.space_group_name_H-M   'P 1'
#
loop_
_entity.id
_entity.type
_entity.pdbx_description
1 polymer ?
#
loop_
_entity_poly.entity_id
_entity_poly.type
_entity_poly.pdbx_seq_one_letter_code
_entity_poly.pdbx_strand_id
1 'polypeptide(L)'
;IETVEKLYPEKIIQEKPFPRISYKEAMEKYGNDRPDIREDKNNPNLLAFLWVIDFPFFEKTDNDKWTFTHNPFSAPQKEYKEAFLNKEKIGEILSDQYDIVLNGLEIGGGSIRSHESGMLKKTLEVIGLDEESISRDFGHMLKALSSGAPPHGGIALGFDRLLSIFQNEPNIREVIAF
;
A
#
# COMPACT_ATOMS: atom_id res chain seq x y z
N ILE A 1 -4.59 -15.07 11.25
CA ILE A 1 -3.96 -15.89 12.31
C ILE A 1 -4.71 -17.20 12.43
N GLU A 2 -5.96 -17.21 12.92
CA GLU A 2 -6.76 -18.45 13.14
C GLU A 2 -6.81 -19.38 11.91
N THR A 3 -6.91 -18.82 10.71
CA THR A 3 -6.92 -19.61 9.46
C THR A 3 -5.61 -20.37 9.28
N VAL A 4 -4.48 -19.73 9.55
CA VAL A 4 -3.16 -20.36 9.47
C VAL A 4 -3.05 -21.46 10.50
N GLU A 5 -3.34 -21.17 11.76
CA GLU A 5 -3.25 -22.12 12.87
C GLU A 5 -4.15 -23.33 12.68
N LYS A 6 -5.30 -23.14 12.03
CA LYS A 6 -6.27 -24.22 11.79
C LYS A 6 -5.97 -25.09 10.58
N LEU A 7 -5.52 -24.46 9.45
CA LEU A 7 -5.33 -25.16 8.18
C LEU A 7 -3.89 -25.61 7.94
N TYR A 8 -2.93 -24.95 8.61
CA TYR A 8 -1.50 -25.18 8.46
C TYR A 8 -0.84 -25.25 9.85
N PRO A 9 -1.15 -26.24 10.66
CA PRO A 9 -0.66 -26.34 12.05
C PRO A 9 0.86 -26.49 12.17
N GLU A 10 1.55 -26.86 11.08
CA GLU A 10 3.02 -26.89 10.98
C GLU A 10 3.65 -25.52 10.81
N LYS A 11 2.87 -24.49 10.41
CA LYS A 11 3.37 -23.12 10.23
C LYS A 11 3.48 -22.39 11.56
N ILE A 12 4.57 -21.66 11.72
CA ILE A 12 4.89 -20.90 12.93
C ILE A 12 4.88 -19.42 12.62
N ILE A 13 3.98 -18.66 13.22
CA ILE A 13 3.98 -17.20 13.13
C ILE A 13 5.05 -16.67 14.08
N GLN A 14 6.08 -16.00 13.51
CA GLN A 14 7.26 -15.55 14.24
C GLN A 14 6.94 -14.58 15.37
N GLU A 15 6.08 -13.60 15.11
CA GLU A 15 5.77 -12.52 16.07
C GLU A 15 4.30 -12.13 16.03
N LYS A 16 3.72 -11.86 17.20
CA LYS A 16 2.36 -11.33 17.39
C LYS A 16 2.37 -10.28 18.52
N PRO A 17 1.81 -9.07 18.32
CA PRO A 17 1.23 -8.54 17.09
C PRO A 17 2.30 -8.37 16.00
N PHE A 18 1.86 -8.32 14.73
CA PHE A 18 2.77 -8.12 13.60
C PHE A 18 3.50 -6.79 13.74
N PRO A 19 4.84 -6.77 13.57
CA PRO A 19 5.62 -5.54 13.64
C PRO A 19 5.22 -4.55 12.56
N ARG A 20 5.53 -3.27 12.78
CA ARG A 20 5.29 -2.17 11.83
C ARG A 20 6.58 -1.40 11.66
N ILE A 21 6.92 -1.11 10.41
CA ILE A 21 8.02 -0.21 10.06
C ILE A 21 7.54 0.81 9.03
N SER A 22 8.19 1.97 9.00
CA SER A 22 7.93 2.95 7.95
C SER A 22 8.54 2.49 6.62
N TYR A 23 8.00 2.97 5.50
CA TYR A 23 8.62 2.78 4.18
C TYR A 23 10.10 3.21 4.18
N LYS A 24 10.38 4.35 4.82
CA LYS A 24 11.74 4.86 4.93
C LYS A 24 12.68 3.88 5.63
N GLU A 25 12.28 3.33 6.79
CA GLU A 25 13.07 2.32 7.51
C GLU A 25 13.25 1.05 6.68
N ALA A 26 12.21 0.62 5.96
CA ALA A 26 12.28 -0.55 5.09
C ALA A 26 13.35 -0.34 3.99
N MET A 27 13.33 0.82 3.33
CA MET A 27 14.30 1.16 2.30
C MET A 27 15.73 1.33 2.84
N GLU A 28 15.91 2.01 3.97
CA GLU A 28 17.23 2.23 4.58
C GLU A 28 17.86 0.93 5.09
N LYS A 29 17.07 0.06 5.72
CA LYS A 29 17.57 -1.15 6.36
C LYS A 29 17.68 -2.35 5.42
N TYR A 30 16.75 -2.48 4.47
CA TYR A 30 16.61 -3.67 3.64
C TYR A 30 16.73 -3.39 2.14
N GLY A 31 16.72 -2.13 1.71
CA GLY A 31 16.80 -1.74 0.31
C GLY A 31 15.52 -1.98 -0.51
N ASN A 32 14.42 -2.33 0.14
CA ASN A 32 13.13 -2.54 -0.50
C ASN A 32 11.98 -2.42 0.52
N ASP A 33 10.75 -2.25 0.03
CA ASP A 33 9.53 -2.10 0.81
C ASP A 33 8.82 -3.41 1.21
N ARG A 34 9.41 -4.56 0.87
CA ARG A 34 8.88 -5.90 1.17
C ARG A 34 9.96 -6.82 1.73
N PRO A 35 10.59 -6.47 2.85
CA PRO A 35 11.71 -7.24 3.38
C PRO A 35 11.29 -8.60 3.91
N ASP A 36 12.16 -9.58 3.74
CA ASP A 36 12.08 -10.85 4.46
C ASP A 36 12.75 -10.68 5.83
N ILE A 37 11.94 -10.60 6.88
CA ILE A 37 12.38 -10.39 8.27
C ILE A 37 12.44 -11.70 9.08
N ARG A 38 12.39 -12.87 8.43
CA ARG A 38 12.52 -14.14 9.15
C ARG A 38 13.86 -14.24 9.86
N GLU A 39 13.85 -14.72 11.09
CA GLU A 39 15.06 -15.04 11.86
C GLU A 39 15.80 -16.23 11.24
N ASP A 40 15.07 -17.24 10.76
CA ASP A 40 15.60 -18.35 10.00
C ASP A 40 14.95 -18.43 8.61
N LYS A 41 15.65 -17.93 7.61
CA LYS A 41 15.17 -17.96 6.21
C LYS A 41 15.18 -19.36 5.58
N ASN A 42 15.87 -20.33 6.18
CA ASN A 42 15.90 -21.72 5.71
C ASN A 42 14.70 -22.52 6.24
N ASN A 43 13.99 -22.02 7.25
CA ASN A 43 12.81 -22.68 7.76
C ASN A 43 11.56 -22.31 6.91
N PRO A 44 11.04 -23.22 6.07
CA PRO A 44 9.91 -22.93 5.20
C PRO A 44 8.59 -22.78 5.96
N ASN A 45 8.57 -23.22 7.22
CA ASN A 45 7.38 -23.13 8.06
C ASN A 45 7.33 -21.86 8.91
N LEU A 46 8.39 -21.06 8.91
CA LEU A 46 8.43 -19.79 9.63
C LEU A 46 7.73 -18.69 8.81
N LEU A 47 6.70 -18.08 9.39
CA LEU A 47 5.92 -16.99 8.81
C LEU A 47 6.21 -15.68 9.55
N ALA A 48 6.92 -14.76 8.91
CA ALA A 48 7.24 -13.44 9.43
C ALA A 48 6.42 -12.38 8.71
N PHE A 49 5.32 -11.97 9.34
CA PHE A 49 4.46 -10.90 8.87
C PHE A 49 5.01 -9.54 9.27
N LEU A 50 4.84 -8.54 8.41
CA LEU A 50 5.28 -7.17 8.63
C LEU A 50 4.30 -6.20 8.00
N TRP A 51 3.92 -5.13 8.71
CA TRP A 51 3.27 -3.97 8.13
C TRP A 51 4.31 -2.95 7.69
N VAL A 52 4.24 -2.50 6.45
CA VAL A 52 4.95 -1.33 5.96
C VAL A 52 3.95 -0.20 5.82
N ILE A 53 4.28 0.94 6.42
CA ILE A 53 3.41 2.12 6.53
C ILE A 53 4.18 3.38 6.14
N ASP A 54 3.53 4.54 6.17
CA ASP A 54 4.15 5.84 5.92
C ASP A 54 4.83 5.94 4.55
N PHE A 55 4.12 5.48 3.52
CA PHE A 55 4.59 5.58 2.15
C PHE A 55 4.62 7.04 1.68
N PRO A 56 5.63 7.45 0.88
CA PRO A 56 5.56 8.70 0.16
C PRO A 56 4.28 8.76 -0.69
N PHE A 57 3.60 9.90 -0.70
CA PHE A 57 2.41 10.04 -1.54
C PHE A 57 2.78 10.27 -3.01
N PHE A 58 3.84 11.01 -3.23
CA PHE A 58 4.34 11.37 -4.56
C PHE A 58 5.80 10.97 -4.71
N GLU A 59 6.18 10.70 -5.94
CA GLU A 59 7.55 10.48 -6.37
C GLU A 59 7.84 11.24 -7.65
N LYS A 60 9.11 11.37 -7.98
CA LYS A 60 9.55 11.98 -9.24
C LYS A 60 9.72 10.90 -10.30
N THR A 61 9.19 11.18 -11.50
CA THR A 61 9.51 10.41 -12.70
C THR A 61 10.90 10.77 -13.22
N ASP A 62 11.42 10.00 -14.16
CA ASP A 62 12.70 10.27 -14.86
C ASP A 62 12.73 11.66 -15.53
N ASN A 63 11.57 12.22 -15.86
CA ASN A 63 11.43 13.56 -16.46
C ASN A 63 11.20 14.67 -15.41
N ASP A 64 11.52 14.41 -14.16
CA ASP A 64 11.33 15.33 -13.02
C ASP A 64 9.89 15.82 -12.79
N LYS A 65 8.91 15.07 -13.28
CA LYS A 65 7.48 15.33 -13.03
C LYS A 65 6.99 14.55 -11.83
N TRP A 66 6.03 15.11 -11.09
CA TRP A 66 5.38 14.40 -10.00
C TRP A 66 4.45 13.31 -10.53
N THR A 67 4.48 12.16 -9.89
CA THR A 67 3.49 11.09 -9.99
C THR A 67 3.18 10.56 -8.60
N PHE A 68 2.15 9.75 -8.48
CA PHE A 68 1.85 9.05 -7.22
C PHE A 68 2.69 7.77 -7.11
N THR A 69 3.09 7.43 -5.89
CA THR A 69 3.90 6.21 -5.65
C THR A 69 3.11 4.93 -5.91
N HIS A 70 1.84 4.89 -5.54
CA HIS A 70 0.99 3.70 -5.68
C HIS A 70 -0.27 3.95 -6.49
N ASN A 71 -1.11 4.88 -6.03
CA ASN A 71 -2.36 5.26 -6.69
C ASN A 71 -2.81 6.66 -6.25
N PRO A 72 -3.62 7.36 -7.06
CA PRO A 72 -4.06 8.71 -6.76
C PRO A 72 -5.19 8.80 -5.71
N PHE A 73 -5.72 7.67 -5.26
CA PHE A 73 -6.94 7.61 -4.44
C PHE A 73 -6.67 7.53 -2.95
N SER A 74 -5.43 7.33 -2.53
CA SER A 74 -5.02 7.35 -1.12
C SER A 74 -5.19 8.75 -0.53
N ALA A 75 -5.46 8.84 0.77
CA ALA A 75 -5.44 10.12 1.46
C ALA A 75 -4.01 10.46 1.89
N PRO A 76 -3.63 11.75 1.89
CA PRO A 76 -2.43 12.18 2.62
C PRO A 76 -2.70 12.02 4.12
N GLN A 77 -1.66 11.72 4.89
CA GLN A 77 -1.76 11.70 6.34
C GLN A 77 -2.20 13.07 6.86
N LYS A 78 -2.92 13.06 7.97
CA LYS A 78 -3.62 14.24 8.50
C LYS A 78 -2.72 15.46 8.69
N GLU A 79 -1.50 15.26 9.15
CA GLU A 79 -0.50 16.30 9.39
C GLU A 79 -0.02 17.00 8.11
N TYR A 80 -0.11 16.32 6.97
CA TYR A 80 0.28 16.86 5.67
C TYR A 80 -0.87 17.50 4.89
N LYS A 81 -2.12 17.43 5.40
CA LYS A 81 -3.30 17.88 4.68
C LYS A 81 -3.21 19.35 4.22
N GLU A 82 -2.71 20.23 5.07
CA GLU A 82 -2.58 21.67 4.75
C GLU A 82 -1.51 21.91 3.68
N ALA A 83 -0.30 21.35 3.86
CA ALA A 83 0.79 21.44 2.89
C ALA A 83 0.37 20.86 1.53
N PHE A 84 -0.35 19.75 1.54
CA PHE A 84 -0.90 19.12 0.33
C PHE A 84 -1.86 20.05 -0.41
N LEU A 85 -2.84 20.65 0.28
CA LEU A 85 -3.82 21.55 -0.33
C LEU A 85 -3.14 22.79 -0.93
N ASN A 86 -2.08 23.29 -0.31
CA ASN A 86 -1.29 24.41 -0.78
C ASN A 86 -0.24 24.03 -1.84
N LYS A 87 -0.08 22.73 -2.15
CA LYS A 87 0.97 22.19 -3.04
C LYS A 87 2.38 22.52 -2.55
N GLU A 88 2.56 22.55 -1.22
CA GLU A 88 3.83 22.78 -0.57
C GLU A 88 4.50 21.46 -0.22
N LYS A 89 5.84 21.40 -0.33
CA LYS A 89 6.64 20.25 0.10
C LYS A 89 6.14 18.89 -0.43
N ILE A 90 5.72 18.85 -1.68
CA ILE A 90 5.06 17.68 -2.31
C ILE A 90 5.85 16.38 -2.08
N GLY A 91 7.18 16.43 -2.14
CA GLY A 91 8.05 15.26 -1.92
C GLY A 91 8.18 14.79 -0.47
N GLU A 92 7.66 15.56 0.50
CA GLU A 92 7.67 15.20 1.92
C GLU A 92 6.34 14.62 2.39
N ILE A 93 5.28 14.68 1.54
CA ILE A 93 3.93 14.26 1.91
C ILE A 93 3.87 12.74 2.00
N LEU A 94 3.44 12.23 3.15
CA LEU A 94 3.17 10.82 3.36
C LEU A 94 1.68 10.52 3.16
N SER A 95 1.41 9.32 2.67
CA SER A 95 0.06 8.80 2.45
C SER A 95 -0.37 7.87 3.58
N ASP A 96 -1.68 7.76 3.79
CA ASP A 96 -2.31 6.75 4.65
C ASP A 96 -2.42 5.39 3.93
N GLN A 97 -1.33 5.00 3.25
CA GLN A 97 -1.17 3.70 2.64
C GLN A 97 -0.50 2.72 3.61
N TYR A 98 -0.81 1.46 3.45
CA TYR A 98 -0.20 0.37 4.19
C TYR A 98 -0.17 -0.90 3.36
N ASP A 99 0.92 -1.63 3.47
CA ASP A 99 1.09 -2.95 2.88
C ASP A 99 1.38 -3.98 3.96
N ILE A 100 0.87 -5.19 3.77
CA ILE A 100 1.24 -6.34 4.58
C ILE A 100 2.19 -7.23 3.78
N VAL A 101 3.33 -7.49 4.38
CA VAL A 101 4.40 -8.31 3.82
C VAL A 101 4.50 -9.61 4.58
N LEU A 102 4.75 -10.70 3.89
CA LEU A 102 5.02 -12.01 4.47
C LEU A 102 6.21 -12.65 3.76
N ASN A 103 7.26 -12.96 4.50
CA ASN A 103 8.45 -13.66 4.00
C ASN A 103 9.07 -13.04 2.74
N GLY A 104 9.09 -11.71 2.65
CA GLY A 104 9.66 -11.00 1.50
C GLY A 104 8.70 -10.78 0.33
N LEU A 105 7.43 -11.12 0.46
CA LEU A 105 6.39 -10.87 -0.53
C LEU A 105 5.30 -9.97 0.05
N GLU A 106 4.91 -8.94 -0.69
CA GLU A 106 3.69 -8.20 -0.42
C GLU A 106 2.49 -9.12 -0.66
N ILE A 107 1.77 -9.42 0.40
CA ILE A 107 0.58 -10.28 0.37
C ILE A 107 -0.73 -9.51 0.38
N GLY A 108 -0.65 -8.20 0.47
CA GLY A 108 -1.80 -7.33 0.38
C GLY A 108 -1.44 -5.89 0.66
N GLY A 109 -2.23 -4.99 0.12
CA GLY A 109 -2.06 -3.57 0.30
C GLY A 109 -3.39 -2.83 0.33
N GLY A 110 -3.36 -1.64 0.88
CA GLY A 110 -4.53 -0.80 1.01
C GLY A 110 -4.22 0.63 1.44
N SER A 111 -5.27 1.40 1.62
CA SER A 111 -5.12 2.76 2.14
C SER A 111 -6.43 3.29 2.73
N ILE A 112 -6.32 4.33 3.54
CA ILE A 112 -7.44 5.25 3.76
C ILE A 112 -7.58 6.09 2.51
N ARG A 113 -8.80 6.30 2.05
CA ARG A 113 -9.09 6.93 0.76
C ARG A 113 -9.32 8.43 0.87
N SER A 114 -8.96 9.16 -0.19
CA SER A 114 -9.37 10.54 -0.39
C SER A 114 -10.89 10.58 -0.65
N HIS A 115 -11.69 10.69 0.41
CA HIS A 115 -13.16 10.71 0.33
C HIS A 115 -13.74 12.10 0.03
N GLU A 116 -12.93 13.14 0.12
CA GLU A 116 -13.30 14.51 -0.24
C GLU A 116 -12.93 14.77 -1.71
N SER A 117 -13.90 15.21 -2.54
CA SER A 117 -13.66 15.46 -3.98
C SER A 117 -12.53 16.45 -4.24
N GLY A 118 -12.39 17.48 -3.39
CA GLY A 118 -11.33 18.48 -3.48
C GLY A 118 -9.92 17.88 -3.27
N MET A 119 -9.80 16.89 -2.40
CA MET A 119 -8.53 16.20 -2.16
C MET A 119 -8.11 15.38 -3.40
N LEU A 120 -9.02 14.58 -3.96
CA LEU A 120 -8.73 13.81 -5.17
C LEU A 120 -8.39 14.74 -6.35
N LYS A 121 -9.18 15.84 -6.54
CA LYS A 121 -8.88 16.80 -7.59
C LYS A 121 -7.47 17.38 -7.42
N LYS A 122 -7.06 17.71 -6.20
CA LYS A 122 -5.74 18.24 -5.90
C LYS A 122 -4.63 17.24 -6.24
N THR A 123 -4.80 15.95 -5.94
CA THR A 123 -3.87 14.89 -6.35
C THR A 123 -3.68 14.88 -7.86
N LEU A 124 -4.78 14.92 -8.62
CA LEU A 124 -4.74 14.91 -10.09
C LEU A 124 -4.06 16.15 -10.67
N GLU A 125 -4.26 17.32 -10.06
CA GLU A 125 -3.56 18.54 -10.43
C GLU A 125 -2.06 18.48 -10.14
N VAL A 126 -1.63 17.87 -9.03
CA VAL A 126 -0.20 17.74 -8.67
C VAL A 126 0.54 16.88 -9.69
N ILE A 127 -0.07 15.81 -10.17
CA ILE A 127 0.51 14.97 -11.22
C ILE A 127 0.40 15.56 -12.64
N GLY A 128 -0.12 16.78 -12.76
CA GLY A 128 -0.10 17.57 -13.99
C GLY A 128 -1.29 17.39 -14.92
N LEU A 129 -2.40 16.82 -14.46
CA LEU A 129 -3.62 16.80 -15.25
C LEU A 129 -4.28 18.18 -15.26
N ASP A 130 -4.70 18.60 -16.45
CA ASP A 130 -5.49 19.82 -16.62
C ASP A 130 -6.98 19.61 -16.29
N GLU A 131 -7.71 20.69 -16.14
CA GLU A 131 -9.12 20.69 -15.75
C GLU A 131 -10.00 19.90 -16.74
N GLU A 132 -9.70 19.97 -18.04
CA GLU A 132 -10.46 19.26 -19.07
C GLU A 132 -10.27 17.74 -18.94
N SER A 133 -9.04 17.28 -18.78
CA SER A 133 -8.70 15.86 -18.54
C SER A 133 -9.30 15.36 -17.22
N ILE A 134 -9.20 16.14 -16.14
CA ILE A 134 -9.80 15.79 -14.85
C ILE A 134 -11.32 15.64 -14.98
N SER A 135 -11.97 16.58 -15.66
CA SER A 135 -13.43 16.54 -15.84
C SER A 135 -13.87 15.34 -16.70
N ARG A 136 -13.16 15.10 -17.80
CA ARG A 136 -13.47 13.99 -18.71
C ARG A 136 -13.29 12.62 -18.07
N ASP A 137 -12.14 12.40 -17.42
CA ASP A 137 -11.73 11.08 -16.97
C ASP A 137 -12.18 10.75 -15.55
N PHE A 138 -12.25 11.75 -14.67
CA PHE A 138 -12.59 11.60 -13.25
C PHE A 138 -13.86 12.36 -12.82
N GLY A 139 -14.51 13.11 -13.72
CA GLY A 139 -15.66 13.95 -13.37
C GLY A 139 -16.80 13.18 -12.71
N HIS A 140 -17.08 11.97 -13.16
CA HIS A 140 -18.11 11.10 -12.57
C HIS A 140 -17.79 10.73 -11.11
N MET A 141 -16.53 10.42 -10.81
CA MET A 141 -16.07 10.08 -9.46
C MET A 141 -16.09 11.32 -8.55
N LEU A 142 -15.56 12.45 -9.03
CA LEU A 142 -15.56 13.71 -8.28
C LEU A 142 -16.98 14.14 -7.93
N LYS A 143 -17.94 13.99 -8.86
CA LYS A 143 -19.36 14.26 -8.63
C LYS A 143 -19.95 13.33 -7.57
N ALA A 144 -19.63 12.04 -7.62
CA ALA A 144 -20.09 11.07 -6.62
C ALA A 144 -19.54 11.42 -5.22
N LEU A 145 -18.24 11.70 -5.11
CA LEU A 145 -17.62 12.12 -3.84
C LEU A 145 -18.20 13.44 -3.30
N SER A 146 -18.56 14.40 -4.17
CA SER A 146 -19.15 15.67 -3.76
C SER A 146 -20.56 15.54 -3.22
N SER A 147 -21.24 14.43 -3.48
CA SER A 147 -22.55 14.11 -2.89
C SER A 147 -22.45 13.63 -1.44
N GLY A 148 -21.24 13.49 -0.91
CA GLY A 148 -20.93 13.04 0.44
C GLY A 148 -20.52 11.57 0.48
N ALA A 149 -19.23 11.34 0.74
CA ALA A 149 -18.70 10.01 1.03
C ALA A 149 -18.17 9.98 2.47
N PRO A 150 -18.46 8.94 3.25
CA PRO A 150 -17.85 8.80 4.57
C PRO A 150 -16.34 8.54 4.44
N PRO A 151 -15.54 8.83 5.47
CA PRO A 151 -14.19 8.30 5.57
C PRO A 151 -14.22 6.79 5.40
N HIS A 152 -13.40 6.27 4.48
CA HIS A 152 -13.36 4.85 4.18
C HIS A 152 -11.96 4.42 3.78
N GLY A 153 -11.71 3.15 3.87
CA GLY A 153 -10.48 2.52 3.45
C GLY A 153 -10.70 1.03 3.25
N GLY A 154 -9.67 0.34 2.87
CA GLY A 154 -9.75 -1.10 2.67
C GLY A 154 -8.40 -1.71 2.37
N ILE A 155 -8.35 -3.03 2.39
CA ILE A 155 -7.20 -3.83 2.03
C ILE A 155 -7.61 -4.91 1.04
N ALA A 156 -6.78 -5.15 0.05
CA ALA A 156 -6.90 -6.31 -0.83
C ALA A 156 -5.79 -7.30 -0.51
N LEU A 157 -6.17 -8.55 -0.24
CA LEU A 157 -5.21 -9.63 0.01
C LEU A 157 -5.01 -10.44 -1.28
N GLY A 158 -3.74 -10.67 -1.63
CA GLY A 158 -3.36 -11.53 -2.75
C GLY A 158 -3.47 -13.00 -2.37
N PHE A 159 -4.61 -13.62 -2.69
CA PHE A 159 -4.90 -15.00 -2.33
C PHE A 159 -3.83 -15.98 -2.86
N ASP A 160 -3.44 -15.83 -4.13
CA ASP A 160 -2.45 -16.72 -4.74
C ASP A 160 -1.06 -16.58 -4.10
N ARG A 161 -0.68 -15.36 -3.73
CA ARG A 161 0.58 -15.12 -2.98
C ARG A 161 0.56 -15.77 -1.59
N LEU A 162 -0.55 -15.63 -0.88
CA LEU A 162 -0.73 -16.31 0.41
C LEU A 162 -0.66 -17.82 0.27
N LEU A 163 -1.36 -18.36 -0.72
CA LEU A 163 -1.41 -19.79 -0.96
C LEU A 163 -0.02 -20.34 -1.33
N SER A 164 0.73 -19.66 -2.22
CA SER A 164 2.09 -20.10 -2.57
C SER A 164 3.02 -20.16 -1.36
N ILE A 165 2.95 -19.17 -0.46
CA ILE A 165 3.77 -19.17 0.77
C ILE A 165 3.35 -20.32 1.71
N PHE A 166 2.05 -20.55 1.88
CA PHE A 166 1.57 -21.61 2.77
C PHE A 166 1.90 -23.00 2.25
N GLN A 167 1.91 -23.19 0.93
CA GLN A 167 2.29 -24.45 0.28
C GLN A 167 3.82 -24.60 0.06
N ASN A 168 4.61 -23.58 0.46
CA ASN A 168 6.07 -23.53 0.19
C ASN A 168 6.42 -23.57 -1.31
N GLU A 169 5.54 -23.06 -2.16
CA GLU A 169 5.76 -23.00 -3.59
C GLU A 169 6.58 -21.77 -3.98
N PRO A 170 7.52 -21.89 -4.96
CA PRO A 170 8.44 -20.81 -5.29
C PRO A 170 7.76 -19.62 -6.01
N ASN A 171 6.60 -19.85 -6.60
CA ASN A 171 5.84 -18.80 -7.29
C ASN A 171 4.35 -19.15 -7.37
N ILE A 172 3.54 -18.13 -7.71
CA ILE A 172 2.08 -18.26 -7.79
C ILE A 172 1.60 -19.19 -8.91
N ARG A 173 2.41 -19.49 -9.93
CA ARG A 173 2.01 -20.39 -11.04
C ARG A 173 1.75 -21.80 -10.58
N GLU A 174 2.38 -22.21 -9.48
CA GLU A 174 2.23 -23.56 -8.90
C GLU A 174 0.90 -23.74 -8.15
N VAL A 175 0.20 -22.62 -7.86
CA VAL A 175 -1.03 -22.61 -7.08
C VAL A 175 -2.25 -22.10 -7.85
N ILE A 176 -2.05 -21.59 -9.07
CA ILE A 176 -3.12 -21.17 -9.97
C ILE A 176 -3.57 -22.37 -10.83
N ALA A 177 -4.86 -22.58 -10.92
CA ALA A 177 -5.42 -23.79 -11.54
C ALA A 177 -5.27 -23.85 -13.08
N PHE A 178 -5.02 -22.71 -13.77
CA PHE A 178 -4.86 -22.60 -15.24
C PHE A 178 -4.24 -21.26 -15.63
#